data_64815282e12d318ec886d987cca7d0d4
#
_entry.id   64815282e12d318ec886d987cca7d0d4
#
_cell.length_a   1.000
_cell.length_b   1.000
_cell.length_c   1.000
_cell.angle_alpha   90.00
_cell.angle_beta   90.00
_cell.angle_gamma   90.00
#
_symmetry.space_group_name_H-M   'P 1'
#
loop_
_entity.id
_entity.type
_entity.pdbx_description
1 polymer ?
#
loop_
_entity_poly.entity_id
_entity_poly.type
_entity_poly.pdbx_seq_one_letter_code
_entity_poly.pdbx_strand_id
1 'polypeptide(L)'
;MIYDTHLRRITEVHRAEGIWEAPNWSRDGSYLLSNSDGRLFKIAADGLSAPQPINLDPSLRANNDHDFSPDGTLLAISASVAGGGGSQIFVANADGSNHRVVAPVPPSYFHGWSPDGKFLSYVANRDMKQYDVYRVPVGGGPEERLTVDPAYDDGTDYSPDGKWIYFNSNRGGGWNIWRIPADGAGPNDQRAERVTNDALEDWFPHPSPDGRSLIFLSFPAGTTGHNDRHLPVTIRMIPMPGDMIQPAQPTVLVELTGGQGTINVNSWSPDSRRFGYVAYIDRRPPAAR
;
A
#
# COMPACT_ATOMS: atom_id res chain seq x y z
N MET A 1 -9.77 10.66 -5.41
CA MET A 1 -10.64 11.09 -4.28
C MET A 1 -9.80 11.37 -3.06
N ILE A 2 -10.18 12.33 -2.24
CA ILE A 2 -9.60 12.59 -0.91
C ILE A 2 -10.72 12.53 0.12
N TYR A 3 -10.49 11.82 1.22
CA TYR A 3 -11.38 11.78 2.39
C TYR A 3 -10.76 12.57 3.55
N ASP A 4 -11.53 13.49 4.14
CA ASP A 4 -11.17 14.23 5.36
C ASP A 4 -11.81 13.53 6.56
N THR A 5 -11.01 12.99 7.47
CA THR A 5 -11.46 12.19 8.62
C THR A 5 -12.16 13.03 9.68
N HIS A 6 -11.84 14.31 9.79
CA HIS A 6 -12.45 15.23 10.76
C HIS A 6 -13.77 15.80 10.25
N LEU A 7 -13.81 16.20 8.98
CA LEU A 7 -15.00 16.75 8.36
C LEU A 7 -15.94 15.67 7.82
N ARG A 8 -15.49 14.43 7.75
CA ARG A 8 -16.18 13.29 7.12
C ARG A 8 -16.65 13.63 5.70
N ARG A 9 -15.77 14.26 4.94
CA ARG A 9 -16.07 14.79 3.61
C ARG A 9 -15.16 14.19 2.55
N ILE A 10 -15.78 13.83 1.43
CA ILE A 10 -15.09 13.36 0.23
C ILE A 10 -14.93 14.55 -0.72
N THR A 11 -13.75 14.69 -1.31
CA THR A 11 -13.46 15.65 -2.38
C THR A 11 -12.90 14.90 -3.58
N GLU A 12 -13.49 15.07 -4.75
CA GLU A 12 -12.95 14.58 -6.00
C GLU A 12 -11.88 15.56 -6.49
N VAL A 13 -10.64 15.10 -6.66
CA VAL A 13 -9.52 15.92 -7.13
C VAL A 13 -9.08 15.58 -8.54
N HIS A 14 -9.45 14.40 -9.03
CA HIS A 14 -9.17 13.97 -10.38
C HIS A 14 -10.19 12.95 -10.86
N ARG A 15 -10.60 13.09 -12.13
CA ARG A 15 -11.43 12.11 -12.84
C ARG A 15 -10.85 11.90 -14.23
N ALA A 16 -10.64 10.66 -14.62
CA ALA A 16 -10.12 10.33 -15.94
C ALA A 16 -10.66 8.98 -16.42
N GLU A 17 -10.54 8.75 -17.70
CA GLU A 17 -10.69 7.42 -18.30
C GLU A 17 -9.46 6.57 -17.97
N GLY A 18 -9.60 5.25 -18.11
CA GLY A 18 -8.51 4.30 -17.88
C GLY A 18 -8.35 3.94 -16.41
N ILE A 19 -7.23 3.29 -16.10
CA ILE A 19 -6.93 2.75 -14.78
C ILE A 19 -5.97 3.70 -14.08
N TRP A 20 -6.39 4.21 -12.93
CA TRP A 20 -5.58 4.97 -11.99
C TRP A 20 -5.57 4.22 -10.67
N GLU A 21 -4.43 4.14 -9.98
CA GLU A 21 -4.28 3.33 -8.76
C GLU A 21 -3.35 3.99 -7.76
N ALA A 22 -3.45 3.54 -6.50
CA ALA A 22 -2.49 3.76 -5.42
C ALA A 22 -2.10 5.23 -5.22
N PRO A 23 -3.03 6.13 -4.90
CA PRO A 23 -2.70 7.51 -4.63
C PRO A 23 -1.95 7.61 -3.30
N ASN A 24 -0.76 8.19 -3.30
CA ASN A 24 -0.03 8.49 -2.07
C ASN A 24 0.46 9.93 -2.03
N TRP A 25 0.47 10.54 -0.84
CA TRP A 25 0.74 11.96 -0.67
C TRP A 25 2.22 12.30 -0.78
N SER A 26 2.52 13.44 -1.41
CA SER A 26 3.81 14.12 -1.26
C SER A 26 4.01 14.55 0.19
N ARG A 27 5.26 14.60 0.64
CA ARG A 27 5.57 14.93 2.04
C ARG A 27 5.28 16.39 2.42
N ASP A 28 5.15 17.27 1.42
CA ASP A 28 4.69 18.68 1.60
C ASP A 28 3.17 18.82 1.54
N GLY A 29 2.44 17.74 1.22
CA GLY A 29 0.97 17.74 1.14
C GLY A 29 0.38 18.47 -0.07
N SER A 30 1.19 18.80 -1.07
CA SER A 30 0.74 19.61 -2.22
C SER A 30 0.13 18.77 -3.34
N TYR A 31 0.48 17.49 -3.47
CA TYR A 31 -0.05 16.61 -4.51
C TYR A 31 -0.14 15.15 -4.05
N LEU A 32 -0.86 14.37 -4.83
CA LEU A 32 -0.89 12.90 -4.76
C LEU A 32 -0.06 12.34 -5.92
N LEU A 33 0.76 11.32 -5.64
CA LEU A 33 1.35 10.47 -6.66
C LEU A 33 0.37 9.34 -6.95
N SER A 34 0.19 8.98 -8.21
CA SER A 34 -0.66 7.85 -8.63
C SER A 34 -0.09 7.23 -9.91
N ASN A 35 -0.32 5.94 -10.11
CA ASN A 35 0.08 5.28 -11.35
C ASN A 35 -1.08 5.15 -12.33
N SER A 36 -0.73 5.20 -13.61
CA SER A 36 -1.63 4.87 -14.73
C SER A 36 -0.80 4.39 -15.91
N ASP A 37 -1.20 3.29 -16.53
CA ASP A 37 -0.55 2.68 -17.72
C ASP A 37 0.98 2.54 -17.59
N GLY A 38 1.45 2.09 -16.41
CA GLY A 38 2.88 1.87 -16.14
C GLY A 38 3.71 3.13 -15.93
N ARG A 39 3.08 4.29 -15.75
CA ARG A 39 3.69 5.59 -15.49
C ARG A 39 3.18 6.18 -14.19
N LEU A 40 3.95 7.09 -13.63
CA LEU A 40 3.59 7.82 -12.42
C LEU A 40 3.24 9.27 -12.75
N PHE A 41 2.25 9.80 -12.02
CA PHE A 41 1.73 11.16 -12.20
C PHE A 41 1.56 11.86 -10.86
N LYS A 42 1.88 13.15 -10.83
CA LYS A 42 1.52 14.06 -9.75
C LYS A 42 0.14 14.66 -10.03
N ILE A 43 -0.78 14.51 -9.08
CA ILE A 43 -2.13 15.07 -9.13
C ILE A 43 -2.23 16.11 -8.03
N ALA A 44 -2.42 17.38 -8.38
CA ALA A 44 -2.53 18.45 -7.39
C ALA A 44 -3.66 18.16 -6.37
N ALA A 45 -3.37 18.30 -5.08
CA ALA A 45 -4.31 17.97 -4.02
C ALA A 45 -5.54 18.88 -3.97
N ASP A 46 -5.45 20.05 -4.59
CA ASP A 46 -6.57 20.98 -4.77
C ASP A 46 -7.45 20.66 -6.00
N GLY A 47 -6.98 19.75 -6.88
CA GLY A 47 -7.70 19.35 -8.10
C GLY A 47 -7.72 20.40 -9.21
N LEU A 48 -6.94 21.48 -9.10
CA LEU A 48 -7.01 22.61 -10.05
C LEU A 48 -6.09 22.46 -11.25
N SER A 49 -5.19 21.47 -11.26
CA SER A 49 -4.23 21.26 -12.33
C SER A 49 -4.37 19.89 -12.97
N ALA A 50 -4.07 19.78 -14.24
CA ALA A 50 -3.96 18.49 -14.92
C ALA A 50 -2.82 17.64 -14.30
N PRO A 51 -2.95 16.30 -14.27
CA PRO A 51 -1.89 15.42 -13.82
C PRO A 51 -0.58 15.66 -14.58
N GLN A 52 0.53 15.71 -13.86
CA GLN A 52 1.86 15.90 -14.40
C GLN A 52 2.67 14.62 -14.32
N PRO A 53 3.24 14.09 -15.42
CA PRO A 53 4.02 12.87 -15.36
C PRO A 53 5.32 13.06 -14.57
N ILE A 54 5.72 12.02 -13.83
CA ILE A 54 7.10 11.86 -13.34
C ILE A 54 7.92 11.26 -14.46
N ASN A 55 9.11 11.78 -14.67
CA ASN A 55 9.98 11.36 -15.77
C ASN A 55 10.81 10.12 -15.38
N LEU A 56 10.14 8.97 -15.27
CA LEU A 56 10.79 7.68 -15.11
C LEU A 56 11.49 7.26 -16.39
N ASP A 57 12.54 6.42 -16.25
CA ASP A 57 13.16 5.76 -17.39
C ASP A 57 12.08 5.03 -18.23
N PRO A 58 12.06 5.23 -19.55
CA PRO A 58 11.02 4.64 -20.41
C PRO A 58 11.04 3.10 -20.47
N SER A 59 12.12 2.45 -20.04
CA SER A 59 12.19 1.00 -19.92
C SER A 59 11.45 0.46 -18.69
N LEU A 60 11.14 1.32 -17.70
CA LEU A 60 10.42 0.93 -16.50
C LEU A 60 8.91 1.04 -16.69
N ARG A 61 8.22 0.01 -16.26
CA ARG A 61 6.76 -0.05 -16.15
C ARG A 61 6.39 -0.16 -14.68
N ALA A 62 6.04 0.97 -14.06
CA ALA A 62 5.61 1.02 -12.67
C ALA A 62 4.25 0.33 -12.50
N ASN A 63 4.10 -0.40 -11.39
CA ASN A 63 2.79 -0.88 -10.94
C ASN A 63 2.21 0.06 -9.86
N ASN A 64 1.27 -0.45 -9.05
CA ASN A 64 0.61 0.31 -7.99
C ASN A 64 1.38 0.35 -6.65
N ASP A 65 2.63 -0.12 -6.62
CA ASP A 65 3.47 -0.13 -5.41
C ASP A 65 4.55 0.94 -5.52
N HIS A 66 4.28 2.12 -5.00
CA HIS A 66 5.22 3.24 -5.02
C HIS A 66 4.96 4.18 -3.84
N ASP A 67 6.00 4.77 -3.28
CA ASP A 67 5.88 5.83 -2.27
C ASP A 67 7.17 6.64 -2.15
N PHE A 68 7.06 7.87 -1.65
CA PHE A 68 8.20 8.70 -1.30
C PHE A 68 8.87 8.28 0.01
N SER A 69 10.17 8.48 0.11
CA SER A 69 10.89 8.36 1.38
C SER A 69 10.32 9.31 2.45
N PRO A 70 10.54 9.04 3.74
CA PRO A 70 10.02 9.91 4.81
C PRO A 70 10.46 11.38 4.70
N ASP A 71 11.64 11.65 4.14
CA ASP A 71 12.14 13.01 3.88
C ASP A 71 11.71 13.57 2.52
N GLY A 72 11.00 12.79 1.69
CA GLY A 72 10.50 13.19 0.37
C GLY A 72 11.55 13.31 -0.72
N THR A 73 12.81 12.92 -0.48
CA THR A 73 13.91 13.07 -1.45
C THR A 73 14.03 11.91 -2.43
N LEU A 74 13.57 10.72 -2.04
CA LEU A 74 13.60 9.51 -2.83
C LEU A 74 12.19 8.98 -3.11
N LEU A 75 12.11 8.11 -4.12
CA LEU A 75 10.90 7.42 -4.55
C LEU A 75 11.24 5.93 -4.70
N ALA A 76 10.53 5.06 -3.96
CA ALA A 76 10.56 3.62 -4.17
C ALA A 76 9.46 3.22 -5.13
N ILE A 77 9.74 2.27 -6.03
CA ILE A 77 8.84 1.85 -7.10
C ILE A 77 9.01 0.37 -7.33
N SER A 78 7.91 -0.36 -7.36
CA SER A 78 7.88 -1.68 -8.00
C SER A 78 7.65 -1.50 -9.49
N ALA A 79 8.52 -2.07 -10.29
CA ALA A 79 8.43 -1.97 -11.73
C ALA A 79 8.96 -3.22 -12.43
N SER A 80 8.40 -3.50 -13.60
CA SER A 80 9.00 -4.43 -14.57
C SER A 80 9.86 -3.68 -15.56
N VAL A 81 10.94 -4.33 -16.02
CA VAL A 81 11.78 -3.80 -17.11
C VAL A 81 11.23 -4.31 -18.44
N ALA A 82 11.21 -3.47 -19.45
CA ALA A 82 10.80 -3.86 -20.81
C ALA A 82 11.63 -5.05 -21.31
N GLY A 83 10.96 -6.13 -21.72
CA GLY A 83 11.61 -7.35 -22.19
C GLY A 83 11.67 -8.50 -21.20
N GLY A 84 11.17 -8.38 -19.96
CA GLY A 84 10.97 -9.57 -19.15
C GLY A 84 11.11 -9.41 -17.64
N GLY A 85 10.81 -10.48 -16.94
CA GLY A 85 11.34 -10.83 -15.63
C GLY A 85 10.44 -10.63 -14.42
N GLY A 86 9.31 -9.97 -14.52
CA GLY A 86 8.45 -9.69 -13.36
C GLY A 86 8.87 -8.45 -12.57
N SER A 87 8.16 -8.15 -11.48
CA SER A 87 8.35 -6.93 -10.69
C SER A 87 9.62 -6.98 -9.84
N GLN A 88 10.39 -5.91 -9.89
CA GLN A 88 11.58 -5.64 -9.07
C GLN A 88 11.39 -4.31 -8.34
N ILE A 89 12.16 -4.05 -7.28
CA ILE A 89 12.07 -2.79 -6.55
C ILE A 89 13.24 -1.88 -6.93
N PHE A 90 12.89 -0.66 -7.32
CA PHE A 90 13.81 0.42 -7.66
C PHE A 90 13.67 1.56 -6.66
N VAL A 91 14.77 2.27 -6.45
CA VAL A 91 14.80 3.57 -5.77
C VAL A 91 15.33 4.61 -6.74
N ALA A 92 14.64 5.72 -6.84
CA ALA A 92 15.00 6.88 -7.68
C ALA A 92 15.00 8.16 -6.84
N ASN A 93 15.48 9.26 -7.39
CA ASN A 93 15.16 10.58 -6.86
C ASN A 93 13.64 10.84 -6.95
N ALA A 94 13.10 11.73 -6.14
CA ALA A 94 11.66 12.05 -6.13
C ALA A 94 11.12 12.59 -7.47
N ASP A 95 11.99 13.03 -8.36
CA ASP A 95 11.65 13.45 -9.74
C ASP A 95 11.71 12.31 -10.77
N GLY A 96 12.05 11.09 -10.33
CA GLY A 96 12.18 9.89 -11.16
C GLY A 96 13.57 9.66 -11.75
N SER A 97 14.50 10.59 -11.57
CA SER A 97 15.88 10.45 -12.06
C SER A 97 16.72 9.49 -11.21
N ASN A 98 17.90 9.09 -11.73
CA ASN A 98 18.89 8.29 -11.01
C ASN A 98 18.36 7.00 -10.38
N HIS A 99 17.46 6.30 -11.07
CA HIS A 99 16.93 5.04 -10.57
C HIS A 99 18.02 3.96 -10.47
N ARG A 100 17.87 3.10 -9.46
CA ARG A 100 18.71 1.91 -9.27
C ARG A 100 17.86 0.80 -8.69
N VAL A 101 18.15 -0.44 -9.04
CA VAL A 101 17.50 -1.61 -8.47
C VAL A 101 18.04 -1.87 -7.06
N VAL A 102 17.14 -2.16 -6.11
CA VAL A 102 17.49 -2.49 -4.71
C VAL A 102 17.04 -3.89 -4.32
N ALA A 103 15.95 -4.42 -4.90
CA ALA A 103 15.55 -5.82 -4.80
C ALA A 103 15.47 -6.41 -6.22
N PRO A 104 16.57 -7.00 -6.72
CA PRO A 104 16.70 -7.42 -8.11
C PRO A 104 16.03 -8.75 -8.44
N VAL A 105 15.64 -9.55 -7.43
CA VAL A 105 15.05 -10.88 -7.65
C VAL A 105 13.53 -10.74 -7.77
N PRO A 106 12.93 -11.02 -8.95
CA PRO A 106 11.48 -11.00 -9.10
C PRO A 106 10.82 -12.31 -8.62
N PRO A 107 9.54 -12.29 -8.24
CA PRO A 107 8.73 -11.12 -8.01
C PRO A 107 9.00 -10.46 -6.66
N SER A 108 9.06 -9.13 -6.65
CA SER A 108 9.15 -8.30 -5.46
C SER A 108 8.21 -7.12 -5.60
N TYR A 109 7.39 -6.85 -4.55
CA TYR A 109 6.39 -5.80 -4.52
C TYR A 109 6.59 -4.93 -3.29
N PHE A 110 6.95 -3.66 -3.53
CA PHE A 110 7.20 -2.67 -2.49
C PHE A 110 5.89 -2.22 -1.84
N HIS A 111 5.94 -1.98 -0.51
CA HIS A 111 4.77 -1.43 0.18
C HIS A 111 5.10 -0.35 1.21
N GLY A 112 6.28 -0.35 1.83
CA GLY A 112 6.54 0.62 2.89
C GLY A 112 8.01 1.01 3.06
N TRP A 113 8.20 2.25 3.57
CA TRP A 113 9.48 2.76 4.03
C TRP A 113 9.58 2.62 5.54
N SER A 114 10.76 2.25 6.07
CA SER A 114 11.01 2.46 7.51
C SER A 114 11.01 3.96 7.82
N PRO A 115 10.50 4.39 9.00
CA PRO A 115 10.41 5.82 9.33
C PRO A 115 11.74 6.56 9.35
N ASP A 116 12.84 5.84 9.59
CA ASP A 116 14.20 6.37 9.53
C ASP A 116 14.80 6.42 8.11
N GLY A 117 14.04 5.97 7.11
CA GLY A 117 14.43 5.96 5.71
C GLY A 117 15.52 4.95 5.33
N LYS A 118 15.86 3.99 6.22
CA LYS A 118 16.98 3.06 5.97
C LYS A 118 16.59 1.77 5.28
N PHE A 119 15.33 1.34 5.43
CA PHE A 119 14.84 0.08 4.88
C PHE A 119 13.55 0.29 4.07
N LEU A 120 13.37 -0.60 3.10
CA LEU A 120 12.10 -0.83 2.41
C LEU A 120 11.52 -2.15 2.90
N SER A 121 10.22 -2.18 3.23
CA SER A 121 9.47 -3.42 3.38
C SER A 121 8.72 -3.75 2.10
N TYR A 122 8.62 -5.02 1.82
CA TYR A 122 8.02 -5.52 0.58
C TYR A 122 7.61 -6.98 0.74
N VAL A 123 6.85 -7.49 -0.21
CA VAL A 123 6.54 -8.91 -0.29
C VAL A 123 7.22 -9.55 -1.48
N ALA A 124 7.65 -10.78 -1.29
CA ALA A 124 8.35 -11.53 -2.32
C ALA A 124 8.08 -13.02 -2.20
N ASN A 125 8.12 -13.72 -3.34
CA ASN A 125 7.99 -15.17 -3.42
C ASN A 125 9.34 -15.78 -3.86
N ARG A 126 10.14 -16.22 -2.89
CA ARG A 126 11.50 -16.72 -3.14
C ARG A 126 11.57 -18.23 -3.33
N ASP A 127 10.62 -18.95 -2.78
CA ASP A 127 10.54 -20.41 -2.85
C ASP A 127 9.42 -20.92 -3.78
N MET A 128 8.77 -20.01 -4.51
CA MET A 128 7.68 -20.30 -5.45
C MET A 128 6.43 -20.92 -4.81
N LYS A 129 6.26 -20.76 -3.49
CA LYS A 129 5.09 -21.28 -2.76
C LYS A 129 4.09 -20.19 -2.45
N GLN A 130 4.53 -19.17 -1.70
CA GLN A 130 3.70 -18.04 -1.31
C GLN A 130 4.55 -16.78 -1.18
N TYR A 131 3.89 -15.65 -0.95
CA TYR A 131 4.56 -14.38 -0.63
C TYR A 131 4.76 -14.25 0.87
N ASP A 132 5.94 -13.79 1.23
CA ASP A 132 6.32 -13.45 2.60
C ASP A 132 6.79 -12.01 2.68
N VAL A 133 6.82 -11.49 3.90
CA VAL A 133 7.36 -10.17 4.22
C VAL A 133 8.88 -10.21 4.21
N TYR A 134 9.47 -9.27 3.50
CA TYR A 134 10.92 -9.03 3.42
C TYR A 134 11.23 -7.56 3.71
N ARG A 135 12.48 -7.29 4.05
CA ARG A 135 13.06 -5.94 4.00
C ARG A 135 14.41 -5.94 3.30
N VAL A 136 14.78 -4.78 2.77
CA VAL A 136 16.09 -4.55 2.15
C VAL A 136 16.59 -3.16 2.51
N PRO A 137 17.92 -2.96 2.74
CA PRO A 137 18.47 -1.62 2.91
C PRO A 137 18.20 -0.75 1.68
N VAL A 138 17.84 0.51 1.88
CA VAL A 138 17.59 1.48 0.79
C VAL A 138 18.79 1.60 -0.14
N GLY A 139 20.01 1.46 0.38
CA GLY A 139 21.25 1.41 -0.41
C GLY A 139 21.41 0.17 -1.30
N GLY A 140 20.55 -0.82 -1.16
CA GLY A 140 20.74 -2.17 -1.68
C GLY A 140 21.58 -3.03 -0.73
N GLY A 141 21.66 -4.32 -1.00
CA GLY A 141 22.37 -5.29 -0.15
C GLY A 141 21.57 -6.55 0.08
N PRO A 142 21.93 -7.36 1.10
CA PRO A 142 21.18 -8.58 1.40
C PRO A 142 19.75 -8.25 1.82
N GLU A 143 18.79 -9.01 1.25
CA GLU A 143 17.42 -8.99 1.72
C GLU A 143 17.26 -9.85 2.98
N GLU A 144 16.36 -9.46 3.85
CA GLU A 144 16.01 -10.20 5.07
C GLU A 144 14.56 -10.65 4.98
N ARG A 145 14.32 -11.97 5.08
CA ARG A 145 12.97 -12.54 5.20
C ARG A 145 12.48 -12.38 6.63
N LEU A 146 11.33 -11.74 6.83
CA LEU A 146 10.78 -11.40 8.13
C LEU A 146 9.66 -12.33 8.58
N THR A 147 8.97 -13.01 7.63
CA THR A 147 7.95 -14.04 7.89
C THR A 147 8.29 -15.33 7.17
N VAL A 148 7.84 -16.46 7.73
CA VAL A 148 8.12 -17.83 7.20
C VAL A 148 6.91 -18.77 7.32
N ASP A 149 5.76 -18.31 7.80
CA ASP A 149 4.51 -19.08 7.87
C ASP A 149 4.08 -19.50 6.46
N PRO A 150 3.49 -20.69 6.25
CA PRO A 150 3.02 -21.12 4.92
C PRO A 150 1.82 -20.32 4.37
N ALA A 151 1.34 -19.31 5.09
CA ALA A 151 0.30 -18.39 4.63
C ALA A 151 0.83 -17.42 3.57
N TYR A 152 -0.10 -16.76 2.88
CA TYR A 152 0.20 -15.67 1.96
C TYR A 152 0.16 -14.34 2.73
N ASP A 153 1.25 -13.59 2.67
CA ASP A 153 1.39 -12.25 3.26
C ASP A 153 1.48 -11.19 2.16
N ASP A 154 0.86 -10.02 2.40
CA ASP A 154 0.89 -8.89 1.45
C ASP A 154 0.76 -7.54 2.19
N GLY A 155 0.93 -6.42 1.47
CA GLY A 155 0.54 -5.09 1.90
C GLY A 155 1.25 -4.59 3.15
N THR A 156 2.58 -4.64 3.18
CA THR A 156 3.34 -4.27 4.38
C THR A 156 3.43 -2.76 4.59
N ASP A 157 3.31 -2.28 5.84
CA ASP A 157 3.61 -0.89 6.17
C ASP A 157 4.19 -0.76 7.59
N TYR A 158 5.12 0.16 7.79
CA TYR A 158 5.72 0.40 9.10
C TYR A 158 4.83 1.24 10.01
N SER A 159 4.85 0.96 11.33
CA SER A 159 4.36 1.94 12.29
C SER A 159 5.25 3.19 12.30
N PRO A 160 4.69 4.39 12.57
CA PRO A 160 5.48 5.64 12.58
C PRO A 160 6.62 5.66 13.59
N ASP A 161 6.52 4.89 14.68
CA ASP A 161 7.59 4.74 15.68
C ASP A 161 8.65 3.69 15.29
N GLY A 162 8.46 3.02 14.15
CA GLY A 162 9.39 2.03 13.61
C GLY A 162 9.44 0.70 14.35
N LYS A 163 8.56 0.45 15.31
CA LYS A 163 8.58 -0.79 16.11
C LYS A 163 7.93 -1.96 15.42
N TRP A 164 6.91 -1.70 14.59
CA TRP A 164 6.05 -2.71 13.98
C TRP A 164 6.02 -2.60 12.47
N ILE A 165 5.81 -3.75 11.81
CA ILE A 165 5.37 -3.83 10.42
C ILE A 165 3.97 -4.46 10.45
N TYR A 166 2.98 -3.74 9.89
CA TYR A 166 1.63 -4.22 9.65
C TYR A 166 1.56 -4.84 8.25
N PHE A 167 0.73 -5.85 8.08
CA PHE A 167 0.53 -6.53 6.79
C PHE A 167 -0.80 -7.29 6.81
N ASN A 168 -1.30 -7.69 5.66
CA ASN A 168 -2.42 -8.62 5.59
C ASN A 168 -1.92 -10.04 5.35
N SER A 169 -2.60 -11.01 5.96
CA SER A 169 -2.27 -12.41 5.86
C SER A 169 -3.51 -13.28 5.96
N ASN A 170 -3.53 -14.42 5.25
CA ASN A 170 -4.57 -15.43 5.38
C ASN A 170 -4.25 -16.52 6.43
N ARG A 171 -3.21 -16.34 7.23
CA ARG A 171 -2.93 -17.18 8.40
C ARG A 171 -4.12 -17.17 9.37
N GLY A 172 -4.47 -18.30 9.90
CA GLY A 172 -5.60 -18.39 10.82
C GLY A 172 -6.98 -18.45 10.17
N GLY A 173 -7.07 -18.69 8.83
CA GLY A 173 -8.31 -19.10 8.16
C GLY A 173 -9.15 -17.97 7.58
N GLY A 174 -8.54 -16.85 7.19
CA GLY A 174 -9.17 -15.71 6.51
C GLY A 174 -8.21 -14.54 6.45
N TRP A 175 -8.46 -13.61 5.50
CA TRP A 175 -7.62 -12.44 5.35
C TRP A 175 -7.85 -11.43 6.47
N ASN A 176 -6.81 -11.14 7.22
CA ASN A 176 -6.85 -10.19 8.32
C ASN A 176 -5.57 -9.37 8.36
N ILE A 177 -5.64 -8.25 9.08
CA ILE A 177 -4.45 -7.46 9.39
C ILE A 177 -3.70 -8.14 10.55
N TRP A 178 -2.42 -8.27 10.37
CA TRP A 178 -1.44 -8.77 11.33
C TRP A 178 -0.34 -7.74 11.52
N ARG A 179 0.46 -7.91 12.55
CA ARG A 179 1.70 -7.15 12.74
C ARG A 179 2.81 -8.05 13.26
N ILE A 180 4.03 -7.66 12.97
CA ILE A 180 5.25 -8.26 13.51
C ILE A 180 6.17 -7.14 14.02
N PRO A 181 7.08 -7.42 14.98
CA PRO A 181 8.18 -6.50 15.25
C PRO A 181 8.98 -6.20 13.99
N ALA A 182 9.48 -4.97 13.86
CA ALA A 182 10.19 -4.52 12.65
C ALA A 182 11.50 -5.30 12.37
N ASP A 183 12.02 -6.02 13.37
CA ASP A 183 13.16 -6.92 13.25
C ASP A 183 12.78 -8.37 12.87
N GLY A 184 11.49 -8.64 12.59
CA GLY A 184 10.97 -9.90 12.08
C GLY A 184 10.09 -10.67 13.07
N ALA A 185 9.37 -11.65 12.54
CA ALA A 185 8.40 -12.45 13.28
C ALA A 185 9.02 -13.52 14.20
N GLY A 186 10.33 -13.75 14.09
CA GLY A 186 11.03 -14.81 14.82
C GLY A 186 10.78 -16.22 14.24
N PRO A 187 11.32 -17.24 14.86
CA PRO A 187 11.16 -18.61 14.38
C PRO A 187 9.67 -19.02 14.30
N ASN A 188 9.25 -19.57 13.16
CA ASN A 188 7.87 -19.98 12.90
C ASN A 188 6.84 -18.87 13.15
N ASP A 189 7.23 -17.62 12.93
CA ASP A 189 6.39 -16.41 13.07
C ASP A 189 5.71 -16.27 14.45
N GLN A 190 6.35 -16.79 15.51
CA GLN A 190 5.79 -16.82 16.85
C GLN A 190 5.53 -15.43 17.47
N ARG A 191 6.08 -14.35 16.88
CA ARG A 191 5.85 -12.96 17.29
C ARG A 191 4.82 -12.24 16.41
N ALA A 192 4.18 -12.96 15.47
CA ALA A 192 3.11 -12.38 14.68
C ALA A 192 1.83 -12.26 15.53
N GLU A 193 1.23 -11.08 15.51
CA GLU A 193 0.04 -10.74 16.27
C GLU A 193 -1.10 -10.34 15.35
N ARG A 194 -2.30 -10.93 15.56
CA ARG A 194 -3.49 -10.63 14.78
C ARG A 194 -4.12 -9.31 15.26
N VAL A 195 -4.37 -8.39 14.34
CA VAL A 195 -4.91 -7.06 14.63
C VAL A 195 -6.43 -7.00 14.37
N THR A 196 -6.90 -7.54 13.26
CA THR A 196 -8.34 -7.61 12.94
C THR A 196 -8.85 -9.04 12.99
N ASN A 197 -10.13 -9.21 13.31
CA ASN A 197 -10.75 -10.52 13.47
C ASN A 197 -12.28 -10.42 13.29
N ASP A 198 -12.73 -10.13 12.08
CA ASP A 198 -14.15 -10.12 11.74
C ASP A 198 -14.43 -10.95 10.47
N ALA A 199 -15.63 -10.85 9.93
CA ALA A 199 -16.05 -11.66 8.79
C ALA A 199 -15.58 -11.12 7.44
N LEU A 200 -15.05 -9.89 7.38
CA LEU A 200 -14.54 -9.30 6.14
C LEU A 200 -13.10 -9.72 5.91
N GLU A 201 -12.62 -9.50 4.71
CA GLU A 201 -11.25 -9.79 4.32
C GLU A 201 -10.46 -8.49 4.25
N ASP A 202 -9.53 -8.30 5.20
CA ASP A 202 -8.82 -7.05 5.41
C ASP A 202 -7.44 -7.05 4.76
N TRP A 203 -7.17 -5.95 4.00
CA TRP A 203 -5.99 -5.78 3.17
C TRP A 203 -5.39 -4.38 3.30
N PHE A 204 -4.08 -4.25 3.05
CA PHE A 204 -3.35 -2.98 2.95
C PHE A 204 -3.52 -2.07 4.16
N PRO A 205 -2.98 -2.46 5.33
CA PRO A 205 -3.03 -1.64 6.53
C PRO A 205 -2.08 -0.45 6.42
N HIS A 206 -2.60 0.77 6.62
CA HIS A 206 -1.81 1.99 6.55
C HIS A 206 -1.93 2.79 7.84
N PRO A 207 -0.88 2.80 8.68
CA PRO A 207 -0.79 3.67 9.85
C PRO A 207 -0.82 5.15 9.45
N SER A 208 -1.57 5.97 10.21
CA SER A 208 -1.48 7.43 10.08
C SER A 208 -0.13 7.95 10.57
N PRO A 209 0.43 9.03 9.97
CA PRO A 209 1.72 9.57 10.37
C PRO A 209 1.83 9.94 11.86
N ASP A 210 0.72 10.34 12.50
CA ASP A 210 0.67 10.66 13.94
C ASP A 210 0.56 9.43 14.86
N GLY A 211 0.49 8.22 14.28
CA GLY A 211 0.41 6.96 15.00
C GLY A 211 -0.90 6.74 15.76
N ARG A 212 -2.00 7.43 15.41
CA ARG A 212 -3.28 7.31 16.13
C ARG A 212 -4.29 6.42 15.45
N SER A 213 -4.22 6.26 14.14
CA SER A 213 -5.20 5.55 13.35
C SER A 213 -4.56 4.57 12.38
N LEU A 214 -5.25 3.47 12.12
CA LEU A 214 -4.91 2.50 11.09
C LEU A 214 -6.10 2.39 10.14
N ILE A 215 -5.90 2.75 8.86
CA ILE A 215 -6.89 2.47 7.81
C ILE A 215 -6.50 1.21 7.05
N PHE A 216 -7.49 0.55 6.47
CA PHE A 216 -7.31 -0.63 5.63
C PHE A 216 -8.49 -0.82 4.69
N LEU A 217 -8.28 -1.59 3.64
CA LEU A 217 -9.29 -1.98 2.69
C LEU A 217 -9.94 -3.28 3.15
N SER A 218 -11.26 -3.39 3.01
CA SER A 218 -11.97 -4.63 3.34
C SER A 218 -12.84 -5.08 2.18
N PHE A 219 -12.71 -6.35 1.86
CA PHE A 219 -13.53 -7.05 0.87
C PHE A 219 -14.60 -7.88 1.58
N PRO A 220 -15.74 -8.18 0.92
CA PRO A 220 -16.70 -9.15 1.43
C PRO A 220 -16.07 -10.51 1.67
N ALA A 221 -16.57 -11.25 2.65
CA ALA A 221 -16.12 -12.61 2.93
C ALA A 221 -16.23 -13.51 1.70
N GLY A 222 -15.21 -14.33 1.45
CA GLY A 222 -15.17 -15.26 0.32
C GLY A 222 -14.91 -14.60 -1.03
N THR A 223 -14.38 -13.37 -1.03
CA THR A 223 -13.97 -12.70 -2.26
C THR A 223 -12.87 -13.51 -2.95
N THR A 224 -13.06 -13.75 -4.23
CA THR A 224 -12.04 -14.33 -5.11
C THR A 224 -11.59 -13.26 -6.11
N GLY A 225 -10.30 -13.25 -6.45
CA GLY A 225 -9.79 -12.30 -7.44
C GLY A 225 -9.67 -10.86 -6.90
N HIS A 226 -9.06 -10.68 -5.73
CA HIS A 226 -8.82 -9.37 -5.09
C HIS A 226 -8.13 -8.33 -6.02
N ASN A 227 -7.51 -8.79 -7.10
CA ASN A 227 -6.96 -7.92 -8.16
C ASN A 227 -8.02 -7.29 -9.08
N ASP A 228 -9.29 -7.73 -9.01
CA ASP A 228 -10.37 -7.08 -9.76
C ASP A 228 -10.61 -5.68 -9.19
N ARG A 229 -10.90 -4.74 -10.09
CA ARG A 229 -11.12 -3.31 -9.79
C ARG A 229 -12.57 -2.94 -9.57
N HIS A 230 -13.47 -3.88 -9.77
CA HIS A 230 -14.91 -3.66 -9.73
C HIS A 230 -15.61 -4.45 -8.63
N LEU A 231 -14.92 -4.61 -7.50
CA LEU A 231 -15.45 -5.28 -6.32
C LEU A 231 -16.14 -4.26 -5.38
N PRO A 232 -17.17 -4.64 -4.67
CA PRO A 232 -17.67 -3.84 -3.56
C PRO A 232 -16.65 -3.92 -2.42
N VAL A 233 -16.06 -2.79 -2.07
CA VAL A 233 -15.05 -2.71 -1.01
C VAL A 233 -15.39 -1.60 -0.03
N THR A 234 -14.82 -1.67 1.16
CA THR A 234 -14.95 -0.62 2.17
C THR A 234 -13.57 -0.19 2.66
N ILE A 235 -13.36 1.11 2.83
CA ILE A 235 -12.23 1.63 3.61
C ILE A 235 -12.69 1.75 5.04
N ARG A 236 -11.99 1.06 5.94
CA ARG A 236 -12.29 1.03 7.37
C ARG A 236 -11.13 1.58 8.18
N MET A 237 -11.41 1.95 9.42
CA MET A 237 -10.43 2.52 10.34
C MET A 237 -10.62 1.96 11.74
N ILE A 238 -9.50 1.69 12.41
CA ILE A 238 -9.43 1.43 13.86
C ILE A 238 -8.46 2.42 14.52
N PRO A 239 -8.56 2.63 15.83
CA PRO A 239 -7.47 3.23 16.59
C PRO A 239 -6.19 2.41 16.41
N MET A 240 -5.04 3.08 16.30
CA MET A 240 -3.76 2.39 16.16
C MET A 240 -3.53 1.47 17.38
N PRO A 241 -3.24 0.18 17.19
CA PRO A 241 -2.95 -0.70 18.30
C PRO A 241 -1.70 -0.25 19.05
N GLY A 242 -1.80 -0.19 20.39
CA GLY A 242 -0.64 0.02 21.27
C GLY A 242 0.25 -1.22 21.39
N ASP A 243 1.10 -1.27 22.43
CA ASP A 243 1.98 -2.43 22.67
C ASP A 243 1.18 -3.74 22.84
N MET A 244 0.00 -3.67 23.45
CA MET A 244 -0.97 -4.78 23.47
C MET A 244 -2.12 -4.49 22.53
N ILE A 245 -2.47 -5.48 21.71
CA ILE A 245 -3.64 -5.38 20.82
C ILE A 245 -4.91 -5.50 21.68
N GLN A 246 -5.76 -4.48 21.58
CA GLN A 246 -7.10 -4.49 22.16
C GLN A 246 -8.12 -4.70 21.05
N PRO A 247 -9.17 -5.49 21.27
CA PRO A 247 -10.26 -5.62 20.31
C PRO A 247 -10.84 -4.24 19.99
N ALA A 248 -10.84 -3.88 18.72
CA ALA A 248 -11.45 -2.66 18.20
C ALA A 248 -12.47 -3.01 17.14
N GLN A 249 -13.63 -2.34 17.18
CA GLN A 249 -14.62 -2.46 16.10
C GLN A 249 -14.25 -1.46 14.99
N PRO A 250 -14.00 -1.92 13.76
CA PRO A 250 -13.68 -1.03 12.67
C PRO A 250 -14.84 -0.08 12.34
N THR A 251 -14.50 1.20 12.15
CA THR A 251 -15.45 2.20 11.64
C THR A 251 -15.37 2.22 10.12
N VAL A 252 -16.50 2.09 9.45
CA VAL A 252 -16.61 2.26 8.00
C VAL A 252 -16.49 3.75 7.67
N LEU A 253 -15.54 4.11 6.81
CA LEU A 253 -15.33 5.48 6.34
C LEU A 253 -15.91 5.69 4.94
N VAL A 254 -15.69 4.75 4.03
CA VAL A 254 -16.13 4.83 2.64
C VAL A 254 -16.55 3.46 2.15
N GLU A 255 -17.71 3.37 1.51
CA GLU A 255 -18.16 2.22 0.71
C GLU A 255 -18.05 2.59 -0.77
N LEU A 256 -17.42 1.73 -1.58
CA LEU A 256 -17.11 2.08 -2.96
C LEU A 256 -16.96 0.83 -3.85
N THR A 257 -16.91 1.07 -5.15
CA THR A 257 -16.41 0.09 -6.12
C THR A 257 -14.90 0.28 -6.26
N GLY A 258 -14.13 -0.77 -5.97
CA GLY A 258 -12.67 -0.70 -5.89
C GLY A 258 -12.00 -2.06 -6.03
N GLY A 259 -10.76 -2.13 -5.61
CA GLY A 259 -9.90 -3.29 -5.57
C GLY A 259 -8.56 -2.93 -4.93
N GLN A 260 -7.53 -3.72 -5.11
CA GLN A 260 -6.21 -3.47 -4.52
C GLN A 260 -5.69 -2.05 -4.77
N GLY A 261 -5.80 -1.55 -6.00
CA GLY A 261 -5.32 -0.21 -6.35
C GLY A 261 -6.06 0.96 -5.69
N THR A 262 -7.09 0.69 -4.87
CA THR A 262 -7.82 1.72 -4.14
C THR A 262 -6.94 2.45 -3.14
N ILE A 263 -6.21 1.69 -2.29
CA ILE A 263 -5.25 2.21 -1.29
C ILE A 263 -4.08 1.23 -1.12
N ASN A 264 -3.46 0.79 -2.19
CA ASN A 264 -2.41 -0.23 -2.17
C ASN A 264 -1.15 0.15 -1.39
N VAL A 265 -0.87 1.44 -1.28
CA VAL A 265 0.24 2.03 -0.53
C VAL A 265 -0.28 3.09 0.42
N ASN A 266 0.54 3.50 1.40
CA ASN A 266 0.12 4.48 2.39
C ASN A 266 -0.30 5.80 1.72
N SER A 267 -1.55 6.14 1.91
CA SER A 267 -2.20 7.27 1.26
C SER A 267 -2.62 8.39 2.24
N TRP A 268 -2.12 8.37 3.48
CA TRP A 268 -2.35 9.44 4.44
C TRP A 268 -1.65 10.74 4.06
N SER A 269 -2.34 11.86 4.25
CA SER A 269 -1.70 13.18 4.20
C SER A 269 -0.72 13.37 5.37
N PRO A 270 0.34 14.19 5.20
CA PRO A 270 1.34 14.39 6.26
C PRO A 270 0.77 14.91 7.58
N ASP A 271 -0.37 15.60 7.54
CA ASP A 271 -1.07 16.11 8.72
C ASP A 271 -2.01 15.09 9.40
N SER A 272 -2.04 13.83 8.92
CA SER A 272 -2.88 12.74 9.43
C SER A 272 -4.38 13.02 9.41
N ARG A 273 -4.86 14.01 8.63
CA ARG A 273 -6.27 14.40 8.58
C ARG A 273 -7.01 13.84 7.39
N ARG A 274 -6.28 13.54 6.32
CA ARG A 274 -6.86 13.13 5.04
C ARG A 274 -6.14 11.91 4.51
N PHE A 275 -6.83 11.14 3.70
CA PHE A 275 -6.19 10.12 2.87
C PHE A 275 -6.72 10.16 1.44
N GLY A 276 -5.85 9.77 0.50
CA GLY A 276 -6.21 9.61 -0.89
C GLY A 276 -6.73 8.21 -1.18
N TYR A 277 -7.64 8.06 -2.13
CA TYR A 277 -8.09 6.76 -2.60
C TYR A 277 -8.63 6.82 -4.03
N VAL A 278 -8.64 5.68 -4.72
CA VAL A 278 -9.28 5.53 -6.03
C VAL A 278 -10.59 4.79 -5.89
N ALA A 279 -11.63 5.33 -6.53
CA ALA A 279 -12.92 4.67 -6.71
C ALA A 279 -13.19 4.51 -8.20
N TYR A 280 -13.69 3.34 -8.60
CA TYR A 280 -14.05 3.08 -9.99
C TYR A 280 -15.55 3.28 -10.20
N ILE A 281 -15.91 3.85 -11.35
CA ILE A 281 -17.32 3.98 -11.74
C ILE A 281 -17.69 2.72 -12.50
N ASP A 282 -18.60 1.94 -11.93
CA ASP A 282 -19.17 0.79 -12.63
C ASP A 282 -20.10 1.29 -13.75
N ARG A 283 -19.66 1.15 -14.99
CA ARG A 283 -20.46 1.49 -16.18
C ARG A 283 -21.29 0.31 -16.71
N ARG A 284 -21.23 -0.82 -16.04
CA ARG A 284 -22.09 -1.96 -16.42
C ARG A 284 -23.54 -1.57 -16.16
N PRO A 285 -24.46 -1.84 -17.12
CA PRO A 285 -25.87 -1.66 -16.84
C PRO A 285 -26.26 -2.54 -15.65
N PRO A 286 -27.17 -2.10 -14.77
CA PRO A 286 -27.66 -2.94 -13.68
C PRO A 286 -28.13 -4.27 -14.27
N ALA A 287 -27.70 -5.37 -13.66
CA ALA A 287 -28.17 -6.70 -14.08
C ALA A 287 -29.71 -6.69 -14.10
N ALA A 288 -30.30 -7.07 -15.22
CA ALA A 288 -31.76 -7.20 -15.32
C ALA A 288 -32.21 -8.15 -14.21
N ARG A 289 -33.09 -7.65 -13.34
CA ARG A 289 -33.72 -8.43 -12.24
C ARG A 289 -34.66 -9.46 -12.79
#